data_3e07c20d198290c10bb2046f30132935
#
_entry.id   3e07c20d198290c10bb2046f30132935
#
_cell.length_a   1.000
_cell.length_b   1.000
_cell.length_c   1.000
_cell.angle_alpha   90.00
_cell.angle_beta   90.00
_cell.angle_gamma   90.00
#
_symmetry.space_group_name_H-M   'P 1'
#
loop_
_entity.id
_entity.type
_entity.pdbx_description
1 polymer ?
#
loop_
_entity_poly.entity_id
_entity_poly.type
_entity_poly.pdbx_seq_one_letter_code
_entity_poly.pdbx_strand_id
1 'polypeptide(L)'
;MTKEKNQPQEEDILKNEEAVAEETGQTEENAQEEAPAEEKTVEEQLADMLAEAQQMVNEERDKYLRLSAEFDNYRKRTLKEKAELIKNGAEKTLTAILPVLDDFERALKNMEASEETKAMKEGVELIFSKFQKILGQEGLQKIETEGQAFDTDFHEAIALIPAPSEDLKGKILDCVQTGYMLNEKVIRHSKVAVAQ
;
A
#
# COMPACT_ATOMS: atom_id res chain seq x y z
N MET A 1 -1.18 32.91 -24.57
CA MET A 1 -1.20 32.37 -25.92
C MET A 1 -0.90 30.89 -25.81
N THR A 2 -1.74 29.92 -25.97
CA THR A 2 -2.97 29.73 -26.72
C THR A 2 -3.83 28.71 -25.99
N LYS A 3 -5.11 28.98 -25.77
CA LYS A 3 -6.13 28.07 -25.27
C LYS A 3 -6.54 27.16 -26.43
N GLU A 4 -6.37 25.87 -26.32
CA GLU A 4 -7.10 24.92 -27.15
C GLU A 4 -8.26 24.33 -26.36
N LYS A 5 -9.45 24.72 -26.79
CA LYS A 5 -10.74 24.15 -26.42
C LYS A 5 -10.88 22.79 -27.10
N ASN A 6 -11.04 21.74 -26.34
CA ASN A 6 -11.52 20.46 -26.84
C ASN A 6 -13.06 20.47 -26.81
N GLN A 7 -13.68 20.63 -27.96
CA GLN A 7 -15.10 20.37 -28.19
C GLN A 7 -15.26 18.92 -28.62
N PRO A 8 -16.14 18.13 -28.06
CA PRO A 8 -16.48 16.82 -28.61
C PRO A 8 -17.32 16.98 -29.86
N GLN A 9 -16.97 16.24 -30.86
CA GLN A 9 -17.56 16.20 -32.19
C GLN A 9 -19.00 15.68 -32.13
N GLU A 10 -19.94 16.50 -32.56
CA GLU A 10 -21.37 16.19 -32.78
C GLU A 10 -21.62 15.39 -34.08
N GLU A 11 -20.60 14.86 -34.73
CA GLU A 11 -20.72 14.22 -36.04
C GLU A 11 -21.04 12.71 -36.03
N ASP A 12 -21.03 12.05 -34.85
CA ASP A 12 -21.30 10.60 -34.78
C ASP A 12 -22.77 10.22 -34.49
N ILE A 13 -23.67 11.22 -34.35
CA ILE A 13 -25.09 10.93 -34.07
C ILE A 13 -25.95 10.92 -35.35
N LEU A 14 -25.46 11.46 -36.45
CA LEU A 14 -26.21 11.56 -37.70
C LEU A 14 -26.05 10.41 -38.70
N LYS A 15 -25.19 9.42 -38.39
CA LYS A 15 -24.98 8.25 -39.29
C LYS A 15 -25.81 7.02 -38.96
N ASN A 16 -26.61 7.05 -37.90
CA ASN A 16 -27.38 5.87 -37.47
C ASN A 16 -28.86 5.97 -37.80
N GLU A 17 -29.33 7.06 -38.47
CA GLU A 17 -30.74 7.23 -38.87
C GLU A 17 -31.00 6.90 -40.36
N GLU A 18 -29.98 6.67 -41.20
CA GLU A 18 -30.17 6.36 -42.63
C GLU A 18 -30.14 4.84 -42.97
N ALA A 19 -29.95 3.94 -42.00
CA ALA A 19 -29.91 2.50 -42.26
C ALA A 19 -31.19 1.71 -41.99
N VAL A 20 -32.32 2.35 -41.74
CA VAL A 20 -33.60 1.67 -41.41
C VAL A 20 -34.69 1.85 -42.53
N ALA A 21 -34.36 2.45 -43.65
CA ALA A 21 -35.36 2.81 -44.67
C ALA A 21 -35.34 1.99 -45.98
N GLU A 22 -34.62 0.90 -46.08
CA GLU A 22 -34.64 0.03 -47.31
C GLU A 22 -34.64 -1.46 -46.94
N GLU A 23 -35.80 -1.98 -46.52
CA GLU A 23 -36.21 -3.38 -46.73
C GLU A 23 -37.70 -3.56 -46.50
N THR A 24 -38.51 -3.00 -47.42
CA THR A 24 -39.87 -3.43 -47.58
C THR A 24 -40.09 -3.85 -49.03
N GLY A 25 -40.10 -5.14 -49.26
CA GLY A 25 -40.61 -5.63 -50.52
C GLY A 25 -40.07 -7.02 -50.89
N GLN A 26 -40.73 -8.05 -50.40
CA GLN A 26 -41.20 -9.13 -51.30
C GLN A 26 -41.93 -10.20 -50.45
N THR A 27 -43.20 -10.28 -50.70
CA THR A 27 -44.17 -11.27 -50.39
C THR A 27 -43.80 -12.60 -51.07
N GLU A 28 -43.96 -13.74 -50.31
CA GLU A 28 -44.70 -14.88 -50.86
C GLU A 28 -44.96 -15.92 -49.75
N GLU A 29 -46.22 -16.13 -49.52
CA GLU A 29 -46.95 -17.35 -49.07
C GLU A 29 -46.08 -18.53 -48.59
N ASN A 30 -46.16 -18.81 -47.31
CA ASN A 30 -46.21 -20.20 -46.88
C ASN A 30 -47.13 -20.32 -45.67
N ALA A 31 -48.36 -20.83 -45.94
CA ALA A 31 -49.33 -21.17 -44.94
C ALA A 31 -48.87 -22.41 -44.21
N GLN A 32 -48.43 -22.23 -42.95
CA GLN A 32 -48.37 -23.30 -41.97
C GLN A 32 -49.16 -22.87 -40.74
N GLU A 33 -50.10 -23.70 -40.43
CA GLU A 33 -51.03 -23.73 -39.31
C GLU A 33 -50.32 -23.43 -37.98
N GLU A 34 -50.36 -22.17 -37.52
CA GLU A 34 -49.97 -21.81 -36.15
C GLU A 34 -51.22 -21.80 -35.28
N ALA A 35 -51.13 -22.54 -34.18
CA ALA A 35 -52.12 -22.51 -33.11
C ALA A 35 -52.32 -21.07 -32.62
N PRO A 36 -53.54 -20.68 -32.17
CA PRO A 36 -53.80 -19.31 -31.78
C PRO A 36 -52.98 -18.97 -30.55
N ALA A 37 -51.90 -18.21 -30.75
CA ALA A 37 -51.24 -17.47 -29.68
C ALA A 37 -52.30 -16.49 -29.14
N GLU A 38 -52.71 -16.67 -27.89
CA GLU A 38 -53.54 -15.73 -27.18
C GLU A 38 -52.88 -14.36 -27.25
N GLU A 39 -53.37 -13.45 -28.06
CA GLU A 39 -52.91 -12.07 -28.09
C GLU A 39 -53.15 -11.43 -26.72
N LYS A 40 -52.06 -11.26 -25.95
CA LYS A 40 -52.12 -10.55 -24.67
C LYS A 40 -52.82 -9.22 -24.87
N THR A 41 -53.73 -8.90 -23.97
CA THR A 41 -54.42 -7.61 -24.01
C THR A 41 -53.41 -6.48 -23.84
N VAL A 42 -53.70 -5.28 -24.38
CA VAL A 42 -52.81 -4.12 -24.27
C VAL A 42 -52.49 -3.82 -22.81
N GLU A 43 -53.44 -4.07 -21.91
CA GLU A 43 -53.24 -3.90 -20.46
C GLU A 43 -52.21 -4.89 -19.88
N GLU A 44 -52.21 -6.15 -20.32
CA GLU A 44 -51.24 -7.17 -19.90
C GLU A 44 -49.85 -6.85 -20.44
N GLN A 45 -49.74 -6.36 -21.68
CA GLN A 45 -48.45 -5.93 -22.24
C GLN A 45 -47.89 -4.73 -21.48
N LEU A 46 -48.74 -3.76 -21.11
CA LEU A 46 -48.31 -2.61 -20.30
C LEU A 46 -47.89 -3.03 -18.89
N ALA A 47 -48.59 -3.98 -18.28
CA ALA A 47 -48.23 -4.49 -16.96
C ALA A 47 -46.90 -5.24 -16.99
N ASP A 48 -46.64 -6.05 -18.02
CA ASP A 48 -45.37 -6.74 -18.22
C ASP A 48 -44.20 -5.73 -18.39
N MET A 49 -44.38 -4.71 -19.25
CA MET A 49 -43.38 -3.65 -19.45
C MET A 49 -43.10 -2.87 -18.18
N LEU A 50 -44.13 -2.61 -17.37
CA LEU A 50 -43.98 -1.89 -16.10
C LEU A 50 -43.21 -2.75 -15.07
N ALA A 51 -43.49 -4.07 -15.03
CA ALA A 51 -42.76 -5.01 -14.17
C ALA A 51 -41.31 -5.11 -14.57
N GLU A 52 -40.99 -5.23 -15.87
CA GLU A 52 -39.63 -5.24 -16.39
C GLU A 52 -38.87 -3.93 -16.05
N ALA A 53 -39.53 -2.78 -16.28
CA ALA A 53 -38.93 -1.49 -15.93
C ALA A 53 -38.65 -1.35 -14.44
N GLN A 54 -39.55 -1.83 -13.57
CA GLN A 54 -39.35 -1.85 -12.13
C GLN A 54 -38.21 -2.78 -11.72
N GLN A 55 -38.09 -3.93 -12.35
CA GLN A 55 -37.00 -4.85 -12.11
C GLN A 55 -35.65 -4.21 -12.49
N MET A 56 -35.55 -3.61 -13.69
CA MET A 56 -34.34 -2.91 -14.12
C MET A 56 -33.95 -1.77 -13.15
N VAL A 57 -34.92 -0.99 -12.70
CA VAL A 57 -34.67 0.08 -11.72
C VAL A 57 -34.13 -0.48 -10.41
N ASN A 58 -34.67 -1.61 -9.92
CA ASN A 58 -34.19 -2.24 -8.70
C ASN A 58 -32.78 -2.81 -8.87
N GLU A 59 -32.51 -3.46 -10.00
CA GLU A 59 -31.15 -3.97 -10.30
C GLU A 59 -30.12 -2.85 -10.38
N GLU A 60 -30.45 -1.76 -11.07
CA GLU A 60 -29.53 -0.60 -11.14
C GLU A 60 -29.36 0.08 -9.79
N ARG A 61 -30.41 0.12 -8.96
CA ARG A 61 -30.34 0.64 -7.61
C ARG A 61 -29.42 -0.21 -6.73
N ASP A 62 -29.52 -1.54 -6.83
CA ASP A 62 -28.65 -2.45 -6.08
C ASP A 62 -27.21 -2.35 -6.54
N LYS A 63 -26.96 -2.23 -7.86
CA LYS A 63 -25.63 -1.97 -8.41
C LYS A 63 -25.06 -0.65 -7.89
N TYR A 64 -25.87 0.40 -7.88
CA TYR A 64 -25.47 1.71 -7.36
C TYR A 64 -25.12 1.66 -5.87
N LEU A 65 -25.94 1.02 -5.05
CA LEU A 65 -25.68 0.86 -3.61
C LEU A 65 -24.38 0.09 -3.35
N ARG A 66 -24.15 -1.00 -4.10
CA ARG A 66 -22.91 -1.77 -4.01
C ARG A 66 -21.71 -0.93 -4.42
N LEU A 67 -21.80 -0.24 -5.57
CA LEU A 67 -20.72 0.62 -6.06
C LEU A 67 -20.40 1.75 -5.07
N SER A 68 -21.43 2.35 -4.48
CA SER A 68 -21.26 3.39 -3.45
C SER A 68 -20.53 2.86 -2.23
N ALA A 69 -20.89 1.67 -1.75
CA ALA A 69 -20.19 1.03 -0.63
C ALA A 69 -18.73 0.68 -0.97
N GLU A 70 -18.49 0.18 -2.18
CA GLU A 70 -17.13 -0.12 -2.67
C GLU A 70 -16.30 1.17 -2.77
N PHE A 71 -16.90 2.27 -3.24
CA PHE A 71 -16.22 3.57 -3.32
C PHE A 71 -15.86 4.14 -1.96
N ASP A 72 -16.76 4.02 -0.97
CA ASP A 72 -16.47 4.45 0.41
C ASP A 72 -15.34 3.63 1.03
N ASN A 73 -15.32 2.32 0.82
CA ASN A 73 -14.25 1.45 1.26
C ASN A 73 -12.92 1.79 0.57
N TYR A 74 -12.96 2.02 -0.75
CA TYR A 74 -11.78 2.46 -1.52
C TYR A 74 -11.23 3.78 -0.98
N ARG A 75 -12.11 4.77 -0.77
CA ARG A 75 -11.73 6.07 -0.23
C ARG A 75 -11.04 5.94 1.14
N LYS A 76 -11.63 5.17 2.06
CA LYS A 76 -11.03 4.92 3.39
C LYS A 76 -9.66 4.27 3.28
N ARG A 77 -9.54 3.23 2.44
CA ARG A 77 -8.28 2.54 2.20
C ARG A 77 -7.22 3.46 1.61
N THR A 78 -7.57 4.22 0.57
CA THR A 78 -6.63 5.14 -0.09
C THR A 78 -6.14 6.24 0.85
N LEU A 79 -7.00 6.76 1.74
CA LEU A 79 -6.57 7.74 2.74
C LEU A 79 -5.57 7.13 3.73
N LYS A 80 -5.79 5.89 4.16
CA LYS A 80 -4.86 5.16 5.02
C LYS A 80 -3.53 4.90 4.32
N GLU A 81 -3.56 4.38 3.10
CA GLU A 81 -2.36 4.15 2.28
C GLU A 81 -1.55 5.43 2.04
N LYS A 82 -2.23 6.56 1.77
CA LYS A 82 -1.56 7.86 1.64
C LYS A 82 -0.89 8.31 2.94
N ALA A 83 -1.55 8.14 4.07
CA ALA A 83 -0.96 8.48 5.37
C ALA A 83 0.28 7.62 5.66
N GLU A 84 0.22 6.32 5.36
CA GLU A 84 1.36 5.40 5.50
C GLU A 84 2.50 5.76 4.55
N LEU A 85 2.21 6.13 3.30
CA LEU A 85 3.21 6.59 2.34
C LEU A 85 3.93 7.85 2.80
N ILE A 86 3.20 8.81 3.35
CA ILE A 86 3.80 10.05 3.89
C ILE A 86 4.65 9.70 5.13
N LYS A 87 4.15 8.85 6.02
CA LYS A 87 4.83 8.46 7.26
C LYS A 87 6.14 7.71 6.98
N ASN A 88 6.17 6.86 5.96
CA ASN A 88 7.28 5.96 5.67
C ASN A 88 8.01 6.28 4.35
N GLY A 89 7.73 7.43 3.73
CA GLY A 89 8.33 7.80 2.44
C GLY A 89 9.86 7.89 2.43
N ALA A 90 10.46 8.17 3.59
CA ALA A 90 11.91 8.22 3.77
C ALA A 90 12.57 6.84 3.94
N GLU A 91 11.80 5.74 4.06
CA GLU A 91 12.32 4.40 4.39
C GLU A 91 13.49 3.98 3.50
N LYS A 92 13.34 4.09 2.18
CA LYS A 92 14.37 3.69 1.22
C LYS A 92 15.66 4.50 1.38
N THR A 93 15.54 5.81 1.59
CA THR A 93 16.68 6.70 1.77
C THR A 93 17.38 6.44 3.10
N LEU A 94 16.60 6.30 4.16
CA LEU A 94 17.13 5.99 5.48
C LEU A 94 17.84 4.64 5.51
N THR A 95 17.25 3.60 4.91
CA THR A 95 17.90 2.27 4.80
C THR A 95 19.24 2.35 4.06
N ALA A 96 19.34 3.19 3.02
CA ALA A 96 20.60 3.39 2.29
C ALA A 96 21.68 4.14 3.12
N ILE A 97 21.26 4.90 4.13
CA ILE A 97 22.17 5.64 5.03
C ILE A 97 22.66 4.76 6.21
N LEU A 98 21.90 3.73 6.61
CA LEU A 98 22.26 2.89 7.76
C LEU A 98 23.70 2.33 7.73
N PRO A 99 24.26 1.89 6.58
CA PRO A 99 25.68 1.46 6.55
C PRO A 99 26.67 2.54 6.98
N VAL A 100 26.36 3.82 6.69
CA VAL A 100 27.21 4.95 7.12
C VAL A 100 27.17 5.10 8.64
N LEU A 101 25.99 4.92 9.25
CA LEU A 101 25.87 4.90 10.72
C LEU A 101 26.69 3.78 11.34
N ASP A 102 26.62 2.56 10.75
CA ASP A 102 27.41 1.41 11.20
C ASP A 102 28.91 1.71 11.11
N ASP A 103 29.35 2.38 10.04
CA ASP A 103 30.75 2.76 9.84
C ASP A 103 31.20 3.79 10.88
N PHE A 104 30.36 4.76 11.23
CA PHE A 104 30.63 5.69 12.32
C PHE A 104 30.75 4.98 13.67
N GLU A 105 29.80 4.08 14.00
CA GLU A 105 29.87 3.30 15.25
C GLU A 105 31.14 2.46 15.31
N ARG A 106 31.50 1.82 14.21
CA ARG A 106 32.74 1.03 14.11
C ARG A 106 33.99 1.88 14.24
N ALA A 107 34.03 3.05 13.59
CA ALA A 107 35.14 3.97 13.67
C ALA A 107 35.36 4.46 15.11
N LEU A 108 34.29 4.87 15.80
CA LEU A 108 34.32 5.36 17.16
C LEU A 108 34.75 4.25 18.17
N LYS A 109 34.29 3.00 17.96
CA LYS A 109 34.72 1.85 18.78
C LYS A 109 36.22 1.54 18.61
N ASN A 110 36.75 1.67 17.39
CA ASN A 110 38.13 1.36 17.07
C ASN A 110 39.13 2.51 17.30
N MET A 111 38.64 3.74 17.54
CA MET A 111 39.47 4.87 17.90
C MET A 111 40.06 4.70 19.30
N GLU A 112 41.33 4.41 19.39
CA GLU A 112 42.05 4.39 20.66
C GLU A 112 42.10 5.80 21.26
N ALA A 113 41.83 5.88 22.56
CA ALA A 113 41.92 7.13 23.31
C ALA A 113 43.38 7.43 23.68
N SER A 114 44.12 8.05 22.76
CA SER A 114 45.41 8.68 23.09
C SER A 114 45.17 10.19 23.31
N GLU A 115 46.10 10.84 24.02
CA GLU A 115 46.01 12.29 24.26
C GLU A 115 45.89 13.10 22.94
N GLU A 116 46.52 12.63 21.86
CA GLU A 116 46.52 13.29 20.56
C GLU A 116 45.22 13.05 19.79
N THR A 117 44.56 11.88 19.96
CA THR A 117 43.34 11.52 19.23
C THR A 117 42.07 11.90 19.97
N LYS A 118 42.15 12.21 21.26
CA LYS A 118 41.01 12.50 22.12
C LYS A 118 40.12 13.62 21.60
N ALA A 119 40.69 14.76 21.25
CA ALA A 119 39.95 15.90 20.72
C ALA A 119 39.28 15.58 19.38
N MET A 120 39.94 14.79 18.54
CA MET A 120 39.38 14.32 17.27
C MET A 120 38.20 13.36 17.52
N LYS A 121 38.35 12.41 18.45
CA LYS A 121 37.28 11.48 18.83
C LYS A 121 36.05 12.22 19.35
N GLU A 122 36.24 13.17 20.27
CA GLU A 122 35.15 14.03 20.78
C GLU A 122 34.44 14.80 19.66
N GLY A 123 35.20 15.33 18.68
CA GLY A 123 34.63 16.00 17.52
C GLY A 123 33.75 15.09 16.65
N VAL A 124 34.21 13.86 16.40
CA VAL A 124 33.45 12.85 15.63
C VAL A 124 32.22 12.41 16.41
N GLU A 125 32.32 12.19 17.73
CA GLU A 125 31.19 11.83 18.59
C GLU A 125 30.10 12.90 18.57
N LEU A 126 30.48 14.20 18.60
CA LEU A 126 29.51 15.30 18.47
C LEU A 126 28.79 15.31 17.14
N ILE A 127 29.53 15.08 16.04
CA ILE A 127 28.92 15.00 14.70
C ILE A 127 27.97 13.82 14.61
N PHE A 128 28.40 12.66 15.10
CA PHE A 128 27.58 11.43 15.09
C PHE A 128 26.31 11.58 15.93
N SER A 129 26.43 12.14 17.15
CA SER A 129 25.29 12.40 18.02
C SER A 129 24.30 13.39 17.39
N LYS A 130 24.81 14.43 16.74
CA LYS A 130 23.96 15.38 15.99
C LYS A 130 23.25 14.69 14.84
N PHE A 131 23.93 13.81 14.11
CA PHE A 131 23.37 13.07 13.00
C PHE A 131 22.27 12.11 13.46
N GLN A 132 22.52 11.34 14.53
CA GLN A 132 21.50 10.48 15.14
C GLN A 132 20.27 11.28 15.61
N LYS A 133 20.49 12.47 16.20
CA LYS A 133 19.40 13.35 16.63
C LYS A 133 18.54 13.81 15.45
N ILE A 134 19.15 14.18 14.33
CA ILE A 134 18.41 14.59 13.12
C ILE A 134 17.61 13.42 12.56
N LEU A 135 18.20 12.24 12.46
CA LEU A 135 17.50 11.05 12.00
C LEU A 135 16.35 10.63 12.96
N GLY A 136 16.55 10.83 14.26
CA GLY A 136 15.49 10.63 15.25
C GLY A 136 14.31 11.59 15.08
N GLN A 137 14.53 12.82 14.64
CA GLN A 137 13.45 13.77 14.30
C GLN A 137 12.63 13.32 13.07
N GLU A 138 13.27 12.60 12.14
CA GLU A 138 12.61 11.97 11.00
C GLU A 138 11.91 10.64 11.36
N GLY A 139 11.93 10.24 12.64
CA GLY A 139 11.26 9.05 13.16
C GLY A 139 12.12 7.78 13.17
N LEU A 140 13.43 7.89 12.88
CA LEU A 140 14.35 6.75 12.98
C LEU A 140 14.66 6.47 14.46
N GLN A 141 14.44 5.23 14.90
CA GLN A 141 14.71 4.78 16.28
C GLN A 141 15.60 3.55 16.27
N LYS A 142 16.59 3.53 17.16
CA LYS A 142 17.44 2.38 17.39
C LYS A 142 16.66 1.30 18.14
N ILE A 143 16.79 0.05 17.72
CA ILE A 143 16.24 -1.09 18.44
C ILE A 143 17.18 -1.42 19.60
N GLU A 144 16.64 -1.37 20.81
CA GLU A 144 17.39 -1.75 22.02
C GLU A 144 17.58 -3.27 22.06
N THR A 145 18.80 -3.69 22.31
CA THR A 145 19.17 -5.13 22.27
C THR A 145 19.79 -5.61 23.56
N GLU A 146 20.47 -4.74 24.33
CA GLU A 146 21.23 -5.14 25.50
C GLU A 146 20.33 -5.68 26.63
N GLY A 147 20.54 -6.95 26.99
CA GLY A 147 19.79 -7.61 28.08
C GLY A 147 18.31 -7.88 27.78
N GLN A 148 17.83 -7.55 26.58
CA GLN A 148 16.46 -7.82 26.17
C GLN A 148 16.28 -9.30 25.81
N ALA A 149 15.03 -9.79 25.95
CA ALA A 149 14.66 -11.10 25.43
C ALA A 149 14.73 -11.07 23.89
N PHE A 150 15.13 -12.20 23.31
CA PHE A 150 15.10 -12.32 21.84
C PHE A 150 13.66 -12.31 21.32
N ASP A 151 13.41 -11.46 20.34
CA ASP A 151 12.12 -11.33 19.65
C ASP A 151 12.36 -11.33 18.14
N THR A 152 11.69 -12.20 17.42
CA THR A 152 11.81 -12.36 15.96
C THR A 152 11.30 -11.16 15.18
N ASP A 153 10.43 -10.35 15.76
CA ASP A 153 9.88 -9.16 15.10
C ASP A 153 10.93 -8.04 14.98
N PHE A 154 11.92 -8.02 15.90
CA PHE A 154 12.94 -6.96 15.97
C PHE A 154 14.36 -7.46 15.75
N HIS A 155 14.63 -8.76 16.00
CA HIS A 155 15.97 -9.31 16.06
C HIS A 155 16.17 -10.47 15.10
N GLU A 156 17.36 -10.54 14.54
CA GLU A 156 17.88 -11.65 13.74
C GLU A 156 19.01 -12.32 14.51
N ALA A 157 18.82 -13.56 14.97
CA ALA A 157 19.86 -14.33 15.66
C ALA A 157 20.86 -14.87 14.64
N ILE A 158 22.10 -14.39 14.69
CA ILE A 158 23.18 -14.84 13.81
C ILE A 158 24.12 -15.85 14.48
N ALA A 159 24.13 -15.87 15.82
CA ALA A 159 24.94 -16.80 16.60
C ALA A 159 24.21 -17.20 17.88
N LEU A 160 24.44 -18.45 18.30
CA LEU A 160 24.06 -18.96 19.60
C LEU A 160 25.30 -19.11 20.43
N ILE A 161 25.35 -18.49 21.60
CA ILE A 161 26.53 -18.52 22.50
C ILE A 161 26.10 -19.19 23.82
N PRO A 162 26.93 -20.04 24.42
CA PRO A 162 26.62 -20.62 25.72
C PRO A 162 26.32 -19.52 26.76
N ALA A 163 25.20 -19.66 27.46
CA ALA A 163 24.79 -18.67 28.46
C ALA A 163 25.84 -18.66 29.63
N PRO A 164 26.35 -17.48 30.03
CA PRO A 164 27.19 -17.35 31.20
C PRO A 164 26.49 -17.71 32.51
N SER A 165 25.16 -17.55 32.54
CA SER A 165 24.27 -17.89 33.65
C SER A 165 22.89 -18.31 33.14
N GLU A 166 22.14 -19.09 33.92
CA GLU A 166 20.81 -19.55 33.57
C GLU A 166 19.81 -18.40 33.34
N ASP A 167 20.00 -17.30 34.08
CA ASP A 167 19.14 -16.11 33.97
C ASP A 167 19.26 -15.35 32.62
N LEU A 168 20.31 -15.67 31.85
CA LEU A 168 20.60 -15.06 30.56
C LEU A 168 20.13 -15.91 29.37
N LYS A 169 19.64 -17.12 29.60
CA LYS A 169 19.11 -17.96 28.52
C LYS A 169 17.99 -17.28 27.78
N GLY A 170 18.05 -17.30 26.45
CA GLY A 170 17.08 -16.64 25.58
C GLY A 170 17.20 -15.12 25.50
N LYS A 171 18.21 -14.53 26.17
CA LYS A 171 18.49 -13.10 26.08
C LYS A 171 19.62 -12.81 25.09
N ILE A 172 19.63 -11.58 24.64
CA ILE A 172 20.65 -11.05 23.73
C ILE A 172 21.90 -10.73 24.56
N LEU A 173 23.01 -11.34 24.19
CA LEU A 173 24.31 -11.12 24.83
C LEU A 173 25.15 -10.07 24.12
N ASP A 174 25.05 -10.00 22.79
CA ASP A 174 25.82 -9.05 21.98
C ASP A 174 25.05 -8.64 20.75
N CYS A 175 25.31 -7.42 20.29
CA CYS A 175 24.73 -6.86 19.08
C CYS A 175 25.83 -6.61 18.05
N VAL A 176 25.86 -7.44 17.01
CA VAL A 176 26.85 -7.33 15.92
C VAL A 176 26.48 -6.21 14.95
N GLN A 177 25.19 -6.02 14.68
CA GLN A 177 24.69 -4.94 13.83
C GLN A 177 23.42 -4.36 14.43
N THR A 178 23.44 -3.05 14.63
CA THR A 178 22.32 -2.31 15.21
C THR A 178 21.11 -2.33 14.29
N GLY A 179 19.93 -2.66 14.81
CA GLY A 179 18.64 -2.58 14.10
C GLY A 179 18.01 -1.20 14.24
N TYR A 180 17.16 -0.87 13.30
CA TYR A 180 16.45 0.41 13.29
C TYR A 180 14.98 0.25 12.89
N MET A 181 14.16 1.07 13.53
CA MET A 181 12.75 1.24 13.19
C MET A 181 12.52 2.66 12.64
N LEU A 182 11.63 2.77 11.67
CA LEU A 182 11.10 4.05 11.21
C LEU A 182 9.65 4.17 11.68
N ASN A 183 9.41 5.07 12.62
CA ASN A 183 8.12 5.20 13.31
C ASN A 183 7.73 3.88 14.00
N GLU A 184 6.81 3.11 13.41
CA GLU A 184 6.34 1.81 13.96
C GLU A 184 6.76 0.62 13.08
N LYS A 185 7.53 0.86 12.00
CA LYS A 185 7.95 -0.16 11.05
C LYS A 185 9.43 -0.49 11.23
N VAL A 186 9.76 -1.76 11.39
CA VAL A 186 11.14 -2.23 11.36
C VAL A 186 11.66 -2.13 9.92
N ILE A 187 12.72 -1.33 9.73
CA ILE A 187 13.40 -1.18 8.44
C ILE A 187 14.68 -2.02 8.34
N ARG A 188 15.23 -2.39 9.50
CA ARG A 188 16.37 -3.32 9.62
C ARG A 188 16.34 -3.99 11.00
N HIS A 189 16.35 -5.32 11.03
CA HIS A 189 16.46 -6.10 12.27
C HIS A 189 17.85 -5.95 12.87
N SER A 190 17.94 -6.01 14.20
CA SER A 190 19.23 -6.08 14.89
C SER A 190 19.82 -7.48 14.72
N LYS A 191 21.06 -7.59 14.25
CA LYS A 191 21.78 -8.86 14.23
C LYS A 191 22.43 -9.10 15.56
N VAL A 192 21.99 -10.15 16.25
CA VAL A 192 22.33 -10.40 17.65
C VAL A 192 22.88 -11.81 17.87
N ALA A 193 23.68 -11.93 18.92
CA ALA A 193 24.07 -13.20 19.49
C ALA A 193 23.20 -13.50 20.72
N VAL A 194 22.56 -14.67 20.73
CA VAL A 194 21.58 -15.09 21.75
C VAL A 194 22.18 -16.14 22.66
N ALA A 195 21.90 -16.04 23.95
CA ALA A 195 22.31 -17.04 24.96
C ALA A 195 21.49 -18.33 24.83
N GLN A 196 22.15 -19.46 24.72
CA GLN A 196 21.55 -20.79 24.68
C GLN A 196 21.75 -21.55 26.00
#